data_a7168f9a07ca77a9c0e5c861f3a8d008
#
_entry.id   a7168f9a07ca77a9c0e5c861f3a8d008
#
_cell.length_a   1.000
_cell.length_b   1.000
_cell.length_c   1.000
_cell.angle_alpha   90.00
_cell.angle_beta   90.00
_cell.angle_gamma   90.00
#
_symmetry.space_group_name_H-M   'P 1'
#
loop_
_entity.id
_entity.type
_entity.pdbx_description
1 polymer ?
#
loop_
_entity_poly.entity_id
_entity_poly.type
_entity_poly.pdbx_seq_one_letter_code
_entity_poly.pdbx_strand_id
1 'polypeptide(L)'
;MKENYKNLLAIYLNEFNYEYLLKGARKYKCKSILKVLNFKKVRTYTKDQKQNYNLDPWVQSVSINTGKSSKLHKVFKLGQPLKKELVQIWDKLSKNKISCSVWGAMNSKFKKNKYIDYYFPDPWNFRDSTWPENLMGLYYLPNYYAKNYLKFNFF
;
A
#
# COMPACT_ATOMS: atom_id res chain seq x y z
N MET A 1 7.18 28.65 -17.13
CA MET A 1 5.91 28.43 -16.40
C MET A 1 6.21 27.51 -15.23
N LYS A 2 6.00 27.94 -13.98
CA LYS A 2 6.04 27.04 -12.81
C LYS A 2 4.78 26.18 -12.90
N GLU A 3 4.93 24.92 -13.27
CA GLU A 3 3.83 23.96 -13.14
C GLU A 3 3.44 23.90 -11.67
N ASN A 4 2.21 24.29 -11.38
CA ASN A 4 1.62 24.10 -10.05
C ASN A 4 1.39 22.60 -9.86
N TYR A 5 2.40 21.88 -9.38
CA TYR A 5 2.27 20.50 -8.98
C TYR A 5 1.26 20.43 -7.83
N LYS A 6 0.11 19.83 -8.10
CA LYS A 6 -0.87 19.51 -7.05
C LYS A 6 -0.32 18.31 -6.27
N ASN A 7 -0.23 18.46 -4.97
CA ASN A 7 0.12 17.34 -4.11
C ASN A 7 -0.97 16.26 -4.19
N LEU A 8 -0.56 15.01 -4.29
CA LEU A 8 -1.46 13.85 -4.29
C LEU A 8 -1.19 13.00 -3.05
N LEU A 9 -2.24 12.74 -2.28
CA LEU A 9 -2.24 11.75 -1.21
C LEU A 9 -3.09 10.55 -1.65
N ALA A 10 -2.47 9.39 -1.80
CA ALA A 10 -3.16 8.13 -2.05
C ALA A 10 -3.23 7.30 -0.76
N ILE A 11 -4.44 6.95 -0.32
CA ILE A 11 -4.67 6.13 0.87
C ILE A 11 -5.27 4.81 0.43
N TYR A 12 -4.63 3.70 0.80
CA TYR A 12 -5.14 2.36 0.60
C TYR A 12 -5.75 1.85 1.91
N LEU A 13 -7.02 1.56 1.88
CA LEU A 13 -7.73 0.95 3.01
C LEU A 13 -8.05 -0.49 2.64
N ASN A 14 -7.36 -1.41 3.30
CA ASN A 14 -7.59 -2.84 3.13
C ASN A 14 -8.92 -3.25 3.75
N GLU A 15 -9.63 -4.19 3.11
CA GLU A 15 -10.91 -4.75 3.60
C GLU A 15 -11.97 -3.70 3.91
N PHE A 16 -11.91 -2.57 3.22
CA PHE A 16 -12.78 -1.43 3.44
C PHE A 16 -14.19 -1.67 2.90
N ASN A 17 -15.19 -1.64 3.78
CA ASN A 17 -16.60 -1.70 3.39
C ASN A 17 -17.22 -0.32 3.41
N TYR A 18 -17.46 0.23 2.21
CA TYR A 18 -18.03 1.56 2.03
C TYR A 18 -19.39 1.73 2.71
N GLU A 19 -20.30 0.76 2.54
CA GLU A 19 -21.66 0.84 3.10
C GLU A 19 -21.65 0.83 4.63
N TYR A 20 -20.76 0.05 5.22
CA TYR A 20 -20.61 -0.02 6.67
C TYR A 20 -20.09 1.31 7.23
N LEU A 21 -19.07 1.89 6.56
CA LEU A 21 -18.55 3.20 6.97
C LEU A 21 -19.61 4.29 6.83
N LEU A 22 -20.38 4.29 5.74
CA LEU A 22 -21.44 5.27 5.51
C LEU A 22 -22.52 5.20 6.61
N LYS A 23 -22.96 3.98 6.96
CA LYS A 23 -23.92 3.77 8.06
C LYS A 23 -23.36 4.29 9.39
N GLY A 24 -22.12 3.93 9.73
CA GLY A 24 -21.44 4.40 10.93
C GLY A 24 -21.27 5.92 10.96
N ALA A 25 -20.79 6.50 9.87
CA ALA A 25 -20.59 7.94 9.76
C ALA A 25 -21.91 8.74 9.94
N ARG A 26 -23.01 8.24 9.43
CA ARG A 26 -24.36 8.83 9.61
C ARG A 26 -24.82 8.69 11.06
N LYS A 27 -24.72 7.47 11.63
CA LYS A 27 -25.15 7.17 13.00
C LYS A 27 -24.42 8.05 14.02
N TYR A 28 -23.10 8.19 13.87
CA TYR A 28 -22.25 8.95 14.80
C TYR A 28 -21.98 10.40 14.36
N LYS A 29 -22.68 10.87 13.33
CA LYS A 29 -22.58 12.25 12.80
C LYS A 29 -21.14 12.68 12.48
N CYS A 30 -20.33 11.78 11.95
CA CYS A 30 -18.93 12.02 11.61
C CYS A 30 -18.77 12.85 10.33
N LYS A 31 -18.86 14.19 10.47
CA LYS A 31 -18.87 15.13 9.34
C LYS A 31 -17.67 14.96 8.38
N SER A 32 -16.46 14.77 8.92
CA SER A 32 -15.24 14.60 8.10
C SER A 32 -15.32 13.35 7.24
N ILE A 33 -15.79 12.22 7.78
CA ILE A 33 -15.95 10.98 7.03
C ILE A 33 -17.03 11.17 5.96
N LEU A 34 -18.17 11.77 6.30
CA LEU A 34 -19.23 12.05 5.33
C LEU A 34 -18.73 12.95 4.18
N LYS A 35 -17.87 13.94 4.48
CA LYS A 35 -17.25 14.79 3.45
C LYS A 35 -16.38 13.95 2.49
N VAL A 36 -15.54 13.06 3.01
CA VAL A 36 -14.71 12.17 2.18
C VAL A 36 -15.56 11.21 1.36
N LEU A 37 -16.62 10.65 1.95
CA LEU A 37 -17.54 9.74 1.26
C LEU A 37 -18.35 10.42 0.14
N ASN A 38 -18.39 11.75 0.11
CA ASN A 38 -19.04 12.53 -0.96
C ASN A 38 -18.09 12.89 -2.10
N PHE A 39 -16.81 12.53 -2.04
CA PHE A 39 -15.89 12.72 -3.16
C PHE A 39 -16.30 11.89 -4.37
N LYS A 40 -15.77 12.27 -5.55
CA LYS A 40 -16.04 11.52 -6.78
C LYS A 40 -15.68 10.04 -6.57
N LYS A 41 -16.61 9.16 -6.90
CA LYS A 41 -16.47 7.71 -6.76
C LYS A 41 -16.21 7.09 -8.12
N VAL A 42 -15.23 6.20 -8.15
CA VAL A 42 -14.97 5.35 -9.31
C VAL A 42 -14.96 3.91 -8.82
N ARG A 43 -15.77 3.07 -9.43
CA ARG A 43 -15.76 1.64 -9.16
C ARG A 43 -14.82 0.97 -10.16
N THR A 44 -13.86 0.25 -9.66
CA THR A 44 -12.93 -0.55 -10.46
C THR A 44 -13.20 -2.03 -10.23
N TYR A 45 -12.85 -2.83 -11.22
CA TYR A 45 -12.99 -4.28 -11.16
C TYR A 45 -11.65 -4.91 -11.51
N THR A 46 -11.24 -5.90 -10.76
CA THR A 46 -10.09 -6.70 -11.11
C THR A 46 -10.46 -7.77 -12.13
N LYS A 47 -9.53 -8.09 -13.01
CA LYS A 47 -9.61 -9.26 -13.91
C LYS A 47 -9.12 -10.54 -13.25
N ASP A 48 -8.56 -10.45 -12.05
CA ASP A 48 -8.11 -11.61 -11.28
C ASP A 48 -9.31 -12.40 -10.79
N GLN A 49 -9.18 -13.72 -10.81
CA GLN A 49 -10.24 -14.62 -10.38
C GLN A 49 -10.15 -14.84 -8.87
N LYS A 50 -11.30 -15.00 -8.21
CA LYS A 50 -11.40 -15.34 -6.79
C LYS A 50 -10.75 -16.69 -6.48
N GLN A 51 -10.74 -17.59 -7.47
CA GLN A 51 -10.03 -18.86 -7.37
C GLN A 51 -8.52 -18.60 -7.24
N ASN A 52 -7.83 -19.41 -6.47
CA ASN A 52 -6.40 -19.32 -6.18
C ASN A 52 -5.95 -18.09 -5.37
N TYR A 53 -6.82 -17.50 -4.57
CA TYR A 53 -6.49 -16.37 -3.67
C TYR A 53 -5.94 -15.13 -4.37
N ASN A 54 -6.22 -14.96 -5.66
CA ASN A 54 -5.72 -13.81 -6.44
C ASN A 54 -6.33 -12.46 -6.02
N LEU A 55 -7.41 -12.49 -5.22
CA LEU A 55 -8.06 -11.29 -4.68
C LEU A 55 -7.52 -10.88 -3.31
N ASP A 56 -6.58 -11.61 -2.76
CA ASP A 56 -5.98 -11.27 -1.47
C ASP A 56 -5.31 -9.88 -1.51
N PRO A 57 -5.39 -9.11 -0.42
CA PRO A 57 -4.90 -7.73 -0.37
C PRO A 57 -3.44 -7.60 -0.80
N TRP A 58 -2.58 -8.51 -0.38
CA TRP A 58 -1.16 -8.51 -0.74
C TRP A 58 -0.91 -8.80 -2.23
N VAL A 59 -1.82 -9.51 -2.91
CA VAL A 59 -1.77 -9.72 -4.36
C VAL A 59 -2.26 -8.47 -5.09
N GLN A 60 -3.40 -7.93 -4.66
CA GLN A 60 -4.01 -6.75 -5.28
C GLN A 60 -3.17 -5.49 -5.07
N SER A 61 -2.49 -5.35 -3.93
CA SER A 61 -1.54 -4.25 -3.71
C SER A 61 -0.45 -4.23 -4.78
N VAL A 62 0.10 -5.39 -5.12
CA VAL A 62 1.11 -5.48 -6.19
C VAL A 62 0.49 -5.12 -7.54
N SER A 63 -0.73 -5.58 -7.83
CA SER A 63 -1.44 -5.23 -9.07
C SER A 63 -1.64 -3.72 -9.20
N ILE A 64 -2.06 -3.07 -8.13
CA ILE A 64 -2.27 -1.61 -8.08
C ILE A 64 -0.93 -0.87 -8.27
N ASN A 65 0.09 -1.25 -7.51
CA ASN A 65 1.37 -0.54 -7.49
C ASN A 65 2.20 -0.74 -8.76
N THR A 66 1.99 -1.83 -9.50
CA THR A 66 2.74 -2.13 -10.73
C THR A 66 1.93 -1.91 -12.01
N GLY A 67 0.59 -1.85 -11.90
CA GLY A 67 -0.32 -1.85 -13.07
C GLY A 67 -0.32 -3.19 -13.81
N LYS A 68 0.06 -4.30 -13.17
CA LYS A 68 0.13 -5.63 -13.77
C LYS A 68 -0.80 -6.59 -13.04
N SER A 69 -1.46 -7.48 -13.78
CA SER A 69 -2.28 -8.52 -13.18
C SER A 69 -1.44 -9.56 -12.43
N SER A 70 -2.06 -10.34 -11.55
CA SER A 70 -1.42 -11.40 -10.79
C SER A 70 -0.70 -12.44 -11.68
N LYS A 71 -1.24 -12.73 -12.85
CA LYS A 71 -0.61 -13.61 -13.86
C LYS A 71 0.74 -13.08 -14.33
N LEU A 72 0.92 -11.75 -14.38
CA LEU A 72 2.14 -11.10 -14.85
C LEU A 72 3.15 -10.89 -13.73
N HIS A 73 2.70 -10.37 -12.57
CA HIS A 73 3.63 -10.12 -11.48
C HIS A 73 4.00 -11.38 -10.69
N LYS A 74 3.13 -12.41 -10.66
CA LYS A 74 3.37 -13.72 -10.01
C LYS A 74 3.71 -13.63 -8.52
N VAL A 75 3.14 -12.66 -7.81
CA VAL A 75 3.26 -12.49 -6.36
C VAL A 75 1.94 -12.92 -5.75
N PHE A 76 1.93 -14.00 -4.98
CA PHE A 76 0.73 -14.62 -4.43
C PHE A 76 0.77 -14.79 -2.90
N LYS A 77 1.92 -14.59 -2.29
CA LYS A 77 2.10 -14.76 -0.84
C LYS A 77 2.44 -13.43 -0.17
N LEU A 78 1.93 -13.26 1.03
CA LEU A 78 2.30 -12.14 1.88
C LEU A 78 3.81 -12.18 2.18
N GLY A 79 4.49 -11.03 2.09
CA GLY A 79 5.93 -10.94 2.25
C GLY A 79 6.74 -11.56 1.10
N GLN A 80 6.09 -12.00 0.02
CA GLN A 80 6.81 -12.50 -1.15
C GLN A 80 7.56 -11.36 -1.84
N PRO A 81 8.87 -11.50 -2.09
CA PRO A 81 9.67 -10.44 -2.71
C PRO A 81 9.25 -10.21 -4.16
N LEU A 82 9.24 -8.93 -4.56
CA LEU A 82 9.02 -8.56 -5.94
C LEU A 82 10.23 -8.94 -6.80
N LYS A 83 9.97 -9.38 -8.01
CA LYS A 83 11.00 -9.57 -9.02
C LYS A 83 11.68 -8.26 -9.38
N LYS A 84 12.96 -8.31 -9.77
CA LYS A 84 13.74 -7.10 -10.09
C LYS A 84 13.15 -6.27 -11.24
N GLU A 85 12.55 -6.92 -12.21
CA GLU A 85 11.94 -6.30 -13.40
C GLU A 85 10.59 -5.63 -13.14
N LEU A 86 9.98 -5.86 -11.97
CA LEU A 86 8.72 -5.20 -11.62
C LEU A 86 8.97 -3.76 -11.22
N VAL A 87 8.40 -2.86 -11.98
CA VAL A 87 8.46 -1.40 -11.77
C VAL A 87 7.19 -0.97 -11.05
N GLN A 88 7.34 -0.35 -9.88
CA GLN A 88 6.24 0.15 -9.07
C GLN A 88 5.96 1.63 -9.41
N ILE A 89 4.81 2.14 -8.99
CA ILE A 89 4.41 3.52 -9.30
C ILE A 89 5.45 4.54 -8.82
N TRP A 90 6.01 4.39 -7.63
CA TRP A 90 7.05 5.29 -7.12
C TRP A 90 8.37 5.20 -7.90
N ASP A 91 8.69 4.05 -8.48
CA ASP A 91 9.84 3.95 -9.40
C ASP A 91 9.60 4.78 -10.66
N LYS A 92 8.36 4.79 -11.17
CA LYS A 92 7.97 5.60 -12.34
C LYS A 92 8.00 7.09 -12.01
N LEU A 93 7.45 7.49 -10.84
CA LEU A 93 7.49 8.87 -10.39
C LEU A 93 8.93 9.38 -10.28
N SER A 94 9.80 8.59 -9.65
CA SER A 94 11.22 8.93 -9.50
C SER A 94 11.95 9.09 -10.83
N LYS A 95 11.65 8.24 -11.83
CA LYS A 95 12.19 8.41 -13.19
C LYS A 95 11.78 9.73 -13.83
N ASN A 96 10.59 10.23 -13.49
CA ASN A 96 10.08 11.51 -13.95
C ASN A 96 10.44 12.68 -13.01
N LYS A 97 11.39 12.49 -12.08
CA LYS A 97 11.86 13.50 -11.13
C LYS A 97 10.77 14.02 -10.20
N ILE A 98 9.77 13.20 -9.92
CA ILE A 98 8.67 13.52 -9.00
C ILE A 98 8.99 12.87 -7.65
N SER A 99 9.12 13.70 -6.62
CA SER A 99 9.31 13.22 -5.25
C SER A 99 8.07 12.52 -4.74
N CYS A 100 8.28 11.45 -3.98
CA CYS A 100 7.21 10.71 -3.35
C CYS A 100 7.65 10.05 -2.05
N SER A 101 6.65 9.73 -1.23
CA SER A 101 6.84 8.97 -0.01
C SER A 101 5.92 7.76 -0.04
N VAL A 102 6.37 6.63 0.51
CA VAL A 102 5.63 5.37 0.54
C VAL A 102 5.54 4.89 1.97
N TRP A 103 4.32 4.59 2.44
CA TRP A 103 4.08 4.09 3.78
C TRP A 103 3.21 2.85 3.75
N GLY A 104 3.70 1.75 4.32
CA GLY A 104 2.92 0.53 4.56
C GLY A 104 2.42 -0.21 3.31
N ALA A 105 3.06 -0.02 2.15
CA ALA A 105 2.64 -0.70 0.93
C ALA A 105 3.00 -2.19 0.99
N MET A 106 1.97 -3.04 0.92
CA MET A 106 2.13 -4.51 0.97
C MET A 106 2.93 -5.03 -0.22
N ASN A 107 3.81 -6.00 0.04
CA ASN A 107 4.66 -6.62 -0.97
C ASN A 107 5.37 -5.60 -1.86
N SER A 108 5.75 -4.48 -1.28
CA SER A 108 6.51 -3.44 -1.95
C SER A 108 8.00 -3.78 -2.00
N LYS A 109 8.73 -3.05 -2.80
CA LYS A 109 10.19 -3.12 -2.89
C LYS A 109 10.76 -1.70 -2.88
N PHE A 110 11.80 -1.51 -2.09
CA PHE A 110 12.52 -0.26 -2.03
C PHE A 110 13.74 -0.27 -2.94
N LYS A 111 13.95 0.85 -3.61
CA LYS A 111 15.19 1.17 -4.30
C LYS A 111 15.54 2.62 -3.99
N LYS A 112 16.63 2.79 -3.23
CA LYS A 112 17.12 4.11 -2.84
C LYS A 112 17.34 5.01 -4.05
N ASN A 113 16.74 6.19 -4.02
CA ASN A 113 16.99 7.26 -4.98
C ASN A 113 16.60 8.62 -4.38
N LYS A 114 17.08 9.71 -4.97
CA LYS A 114 16.90 11.07 -4.45
C LYS A 114 15.46 11.61 -4.50
N TYR A 115 14.55 10.92 -5.17
CA TYR A 115 13.14 11.32 -5.30
C TYR A 115 12.22 10.47 -4.42
N ILE A 116 12.77 9.59 -3.59
CA ILE A 116 12.05 8.91 -2.51
C ILE A 116 12.43 9.60 -1.22
N ASP A 117 11.52 10.44 -0.70
CA ASP A 117 11.75 11.18 0.54
C ASP A 117 11.63 10.26 1.75
N TYR A 118 10.60 9.40 1.75
CA TYR A 118 10.38 8.39 2.79
C TYR A 118 9.95 7.07 2.17
N TYR A 119 10.46 6.00 2.74
CA TYR A 119 9.95 4.65 2.50
C TYR A 119 9.84 3.91 3.83
N PHE A 120 8.63 3.52 4.18
CA PHE A 120 8.34 2.72 5.36
C PHE A 120 7.60 1.47 4.87
N PRO A 121 8.22 0.28 4.91
CA PRO A 121 7.61 -0.94 4.38
C PRO A 121 6.44 -1.41 5.24
N ASP A 122 5.59 -2.23 4.66
CA ASP A 122 4.59 -2.98 5.40
C ASP A 122 5.28 -3.93 6.41
N PRO A 123 4.75 -4.10 7.62
CA PRO A 123 5.36 -4.96 8.64
C PRO A 123 5.64 -6.41 8.23
N TRP A 124 4.91 -6.91 7.25
CA TRP A 124 5.12 -8.25 6.68
C TRP A 124 6.21 -8.31 5.61
N ASN A 125 6.82 -7.19 5.27
CA ASN A 125 7.94 -7.15 4.34
C ASN A 125 9.27 -7.35 5.09
N PHE A 126 9.63 -8.61 5.32
CA PHE A 126 10.75 -8.98 6.19
C PHE A 126 12.15 -8.77 5.58
N ARG A 127 12.24 -8.31 4.37
CA ARG A 127 13.49 -8.23 3.60
C ARG A 127 13.86 -6.81 3.19
N ASP A 128 13.03 -5.86 3.54
CA ASP A 128 13.22 -4.48 3.16
C ASP A 128 13.66 -3.62 4.35
N SER A 129 14.10 -2.42 4.08
CA SER A 129 14.55 -1.45 5.06
C SER A 129 13.76 -0.16 4.93
N THR A 130 13.77 0.65 5.97
CA THR A 130 13.20 2.00 5.93
C THR A 130 14.14 2.98 5.21
N TRP A 131 13.57 4.07 4.73
CA TRP A 131 14.31 5.22 4.28
C TRP A 131 13.66 6.51 4.81
N PRO A 132 14.40 7.43 5.44
CA PRO A 132 15.80 7.24 5.86
C PRO A 132 15.96 6.11 6.90
N GLU A 133 17.18 5.62 7.04
CA GLU A 133 17.51 4.45 7.88
C GLU A 133 17.19 4.64 9.36
N ASN A 134 17.23 5.88 9.87
CA ASN A 134 16.87 6.19 11.25
C ASN A 134 15.41 5.85 11.61
N LEU A 135 14.53 5.65 10.62
CA LEU A 135 13.16 5.17 10.84
C LEU A 135 13.10 3.67 11.20
N MET A 136 14.24 2.96 11.10
CA MET A 136 14.29 1.53 11.37
C MET A 136 13.85 1.16 12.79
N GLY A 137 14.12 2.04 13.76
CA GLY A 137 13.66 1.88 15.14
C GLY A 137 12.15 1.82 15.27
N LEU A 138 11.43 2.62 14.50
CA LEU A 138 9.97 2.59 14.46
C LEU A 138 9.44 1.34 13.76
N TYR A 139 10.17 0.82 12.78
CA TYR A 139 9.78 -0.36 12.02
C TYR A 139 10.01 -1.66 12.78
N TYR A 140 10.98 -1.70 13.69
CA TYR A 140 11.37 -2.92 14.39
C TYR A 140 10.21 -3.59 15.12
N LEU A 141 9.45 -2.83 15.91
CA LEU A 141 8.39 -3.38 16.74
C LEU A 141 7.23 -3.98 15.90
N PRO A 142 6.61 -3.27 14.95
CA PRO A 142 5.57 -3.85 14.11
C PRO A 142 6.07 -5.03 13.29
N ASN A 143 7.30 -5.01 12.81
CA ASN A 143 7.90 -6.13 12.08
C ASN A 143 8.13 -7.36 12.98
N TYR A 144 8.56 -7.15 14.23
CA TYR A 144 8.69 -8.22 15.22
C TYR A 144 7.35 -8.87 15.51
N TYR A 145 6.28 -8.07 15.70
CA TYR A 145 4.93 -8.60 15.89
C TYR A 145 4.44 -9.36 14.66
N ALA A 146 4.64 -8.85 13.47
CA ALA A 146 4.28 -9.53 12.24
C ALA A 146 4.99 -10.90 12.10
N LYS A 147 6.27 -10.98 12.43
CA LYS A 147 7.04 -12.24 12.41
C LYS A 147 6.56 -13.28 13.43
N ASN A 148 6.01 -12.83 14.53
CA ASN A 148 5.67 -13.66 15.67
C ASN A 148 4.16 -13.68 15.98
N TYR A 149 3.31 -13.18 15.09
CA TYR A 149 1.89 -12.98 15.38
C TYR A 149 1.15 -14.24 15.85
N LEU A 150 1.54 -15.42 15.36
CA LEU A 150 0.98 -16.71 15.80
C LEU A 150 1.42 -17.12 17.22
N LYS A 151 2.47 -16.47 17.77
CA LYS A 151 2.96 -16.76 19.12
C LYS A 151 2.29 -15.88 20.19
N PHE A 152 1.63 -14.80 19.77
CA PHE A 152 0.93 -13.91 20.67
C PHE A 152 -0.54 -14.37 20.76
N ASN A 153 -0.89 -15.00 21.87
CA ASN A 153 -2.28 -15.23 22.21
C ASN A 153 -2.87 -13.93 22.71
N PHE A 154 -3.68 -13.27 21.89
CA PHE A 154 -4.42 -12.06 22.25
C PHE A 154 -5.78 -12.34 22.89
N PHE A 155 -5.93 -13.48 23.61
CA PHE A 155 -7.15 -13.84 24.33
C PHE A 155 -6.83 -14.37 25.73
#